data_7368e53cd59bd30acb03eebccbd9ece2
#
_entry.id   7368e53cd59bd30acb03eebccbd9ece2
#
_cell.length_a   1.000
_cell.length_b   1.000
_cell.length_c   1.000
_cell.angle_alpha   90.00
_cell.angle_beta   90.00
_cell.angle_gamma   90.00
#
_symmetry.space_group_name_H-M   'P 1'
#
loop_
_entity.id
_entity.type
_entity.pdbx_description
1 polymer ?
#
loop_
_entity_poly.entity_id
_entity_poly.type
_entity_poly.pdbx_seq_one_letter_code
_entity_poly.pdbx_strand_id
1 'polypeptide(L)'
;VMSHIFVPADVPKSKEQDFIDNYRAMTKDTEKLFLFAGDQKIEHLNENFHGNDLPPTVNFPEHLFQIAATGDMGVFATQLGLIARYGHQFPDVNYLVKLNSKTYLTPPPHKDPLSRMLWSVEQVATFKQDSGLPIRGIGYTIYLGSEYEGAMLREAAQAIYTAHRHGLVAVLWMYPRGVNVKNDQDPDLIAGAAGVA
;
A
#
# COMPACT_ATOMS: atom_id res chain seq x y z
N VAL A 1 20.16 14.13 16.67
CA VAL A 1 20.90 12.98 16.11
C VAL A 1 20.02 12.43 15.01
N MET A 2 20.44 12.57 13.74
CA MET A 2 19.72 11.89 12.65
C MET A 2 19.87 10.39 12.88
N SER A 3 18.74 9.69 13.02
CA SER A 3 18.76 8.24 13.15
C SER A 3 19.28 7.61 11.84
N HIS A 4 20.00 6.54 12.02
CA HIS A 4 20.51 5.78 10.89
C HIS A 4 19.35 5.03 10.24
N ILE A 5 18.94 5.44 9.02
CA ILE A 5 17.93 4.73 8.25
C ILE A 5 18.55 3.40 7.78
N PHE A 6 17.90 2.30 8.11
CA PHE A 6 18.29 0.99 7.60
C PHE A 6 17.93 0.89 6.12
N VAL A 7 18.95 0.69 5.29
CA VAL A 7 18.76 0.44 3.86
C VAL A 7 18.92 -1.07 3.61
N PRO A 8 17.89 -1.74 3.06
CA PRO A 8 17.98 -3.16 2.75
C PRO A 8 19.14 -3.49 1.79
N ALA A 9 19.77 -4.65 2.00
CA ALA A 9 20.99 -5.04 1.25
C ALA A 9 20.75 -5.26 -0.26
N ASP A 10 19.50 -5.47 -0.68
CA ASP A 10 19.09 -5.63 -2.08
C ASP A 10 18.79 -4.29 -2.78
N VAL A 11 18.83 -3.16 -2.05
CA VAL A 11 18.83 -1.83 -2.65
C VAL A 11 20.19 -1.59 -3.30
N PRO A 12 20.26 -1.32 -4.63
CA PRO A 12 21.53 -1.04 -5.28
C PRO A 12 22.19 0.22 -4.74
N LYS A 13 23.51 0.27 -4.70
CA LYS A 13 24.27 1.47 -4.29
C LYS A 13 23.82 2.75 -5.02
N SER A 14 23.52 2.63 -6.31
CA SER A 14 23.02 3.74 -7.13
C SER A 14 21.63 4.21 -6.76
N LYS A 15 20.89 3.47 -5.91
CA LYS A 15 19.52 3.74 -5.48
C LYS A 15 19.37 3.94 -3.97
N GLU A 16 20.46 3.86 -3.21
CA GLU A 16 20.42 4.07 -1.75
C GLU A 16 19.87 5.46 -1.39
N GLN A 17 20.31 6.51 -2.08
CA GLN A 17 19.83 7.86 -1.79
C GLN A 17 18.36 8.02 -2.14
N ASP A 18 17.90 7.47 -3.28
CA ASP A 18 16.49 7.48 -3.67
C ASP A 18 15.63 6.78 -2.60
N PHE A 19 16.09 5.64 -2.08
CA PHE A 19 15.40 4.91 -1.01
C PHE A 19 15.32 5.73 0.28
N ILE A 20 16.43 6.31 0.72
CA ILE A 20 16.51 7.15 1.92
C ILE A 20 15.57 8.36 1.79
N ASP A 21 15.58 9.04 0.65
CA ASP A 21 14.76 10.22 0.41
C ASP A 21 13.26 9.85 0.38
N ASN A 22 12.90 8.73 -0.23
CA ASN A 22 11.53 8.23 -0.22
C ASN A 22 11.08 7.86 1.21
N TYR A 23 11.94 7.17 1.98
CA TYR A 23 11.65 6.81 3.38
C TYR A 23 11.44 8.05 4.24
N ARG A 24 12.33 9.04 4.15
CA ARG A 24 12.23 10.32 4.87
C ARG A 24 10.96 11.08 4.53
N ALA A 25 10.64 11.16 3.24
CA ALA A 25 9.42 11.81 2.78
C ALA A 25 8.17 11.17 3.38
N MET A 26 8.12 9.82 3.43
CA MET A 26 7.00 9.08 4.01
C MET A 26 6.90 9.22 5.53
N THR A 27 8.04 9.33 6.23
CA THR A 27 8.09 9.45 7.69
C THR A 27 8.20 10.89 8.18
N LYS A 28 8.27 11.86 7.28
CA LYS A 28 8.49 13.28 7.61
C LYS A 28 9.69 13.48 8.55
N ASP A 29 10.76 12.72 8.34
CA ASP A 29 11.97 12.72 9.17
C ASP A 29 11.74 12.37 10.66
N THR A 30 10.61 11.74 11.01
CA THR A 30 10.25 11.44 12.41
C THR A 30 10.45 9.98 12.81
N GLU A 31 10.93 9.11 11.92
CA GLU A 31 11.02 7.65 12.11
C GLU A 31 9.66 6.95 12.29
N LYS A 32 8.58 7.68 12.27
CA LYS A 32 7.22 7.17 12.41
C LYS A 32 6.48 7.32 11.10
N LEU A 33 5.85 6.24 10.68
CA LEU A 33 5.01 6.25 9.48
C LEU A 33 3.55 6.52 9.87
N PHE A 34 3.02 7.67 9.43
CA PHE A 34 1.59 7.90 9.43
C PHE A 34 1.08 7.73 7.99
N LEU A 35 0.56 6.54 7.71
CA LEU A 35 0.05 6.16 6.40
C LEU A 35 -1.47 6.26 6.38
N PHE A 36 -2.01 7.00 5.42
CA PHE A 36 -3.43 7.00 5.10
C PHE A 36 -3.73 5.96 4.03
N ALA A 37 -4.46 4.89 4.38
CA ALA A 37 -4.86 3.86 3.45
C ALA A 37 -6.22 4.22 2.83
N GLY A 38 -6.21 4.64 1.56
CA GLY A 38 -7.39 4.98 0.79
C GLY A 38 -7.66 4.02 -0.37
N ASP A 39 -7.27 2.76 -0.20
CA ASP A 39 -7.52 1.68 -1.16
C ASP A 39 -8.88 1.01 -0.98
N GLN A 40 -9.63 1.35 0.07
CA GLN A 40 -10.96 0.80 0.36
C GLN A 40 -11.98 1.06 -0.76
N LYS A 41 -11.76 2.05 -1.60
CA LYS A 41 -12.71 2.37 -2.67
C LYS A 41 -12.89 1.21 -3.66
N ILE A 42 -11.85 0.45 -3.95
CA ILE A 42 -11.97 -0.77 -4.75
C ILE A 42 -12.42 -1.96 -3.92
N GLU A 43 -11.97 -2.06 -2.65
CA GLU A 43 -12.29 -3.20 -1.81
C GLU A 43 -13.74 -3.19 -1.33
N HIS A 44 -14.24 -2.04 -0.91
CA HIS A 44 -15.55 -1.87 -0.28
C HIS A 44 -16.57 -1.11 -1.16
N LEU A 45 -16.19 -0.74 -2.40
CA LEU A 45 -17.05 0.03 -3.31
C LEU A 45 -17.59 1.29 -2.63
N ASN A 46 -18.88 1.37 -2.35
CA ASN A 46 -19.50 2.49 -1.64
C ASN A 46 -19.91 2.16 -0.19
N GLU A 47 -19.69 0.92 0.27
CA GLU A 47 -20.23 0.47 1.56
C GLU A 47 -19.74 1.30 2.75
N ASN A 48 -18.48 1.74 2.72
CA ASN A 48 -17.86 2.55 3.77
C ASN A 48 -17.89 4.08 3.49
N PHE A 49 -18.59 4.50 2.44
CA PHE A 49 -18.56 5.88 1.95
C PHE A 49 -19.95 6.54 1.97
N HIS A 50 -20.80 6.18 2.91
CA HIS A 50 -22.09 6.79 3.13
C HIS A 50 -22.42 6.83 4.63
N GLY A 51 -23.26 7.78 5.03
CA GLY A 51 -23.71 7.95 6.42
C GLY A 51 -24.65 9.15 6.54
N ASN A 52 -25.38 9.23 7.64
CA ASN A 52 -26.43 10.22 7.81
C ASN A 52 -25.92 11.67 7.79
N ASP A 53 -24.72 11.92 8.28
CA ASP A 53 -24.14 13.27 8.40
C ASP A 53 -22.95 13.49 7.46
N LEU A 54 -22.79 12.64 6.43
CA LEU A 54 -21.71 12.75 5.47
C LEU A 54 -22.18 13.46 4.20
N PRO A 55 -21.35 14.36 3.65
CA PRO A 55 -21.68 15.00 2.38
C PRO A 55 -21.65 13.97 1.23
N PRO A 56 -22.50 14.13 0.19
CA PRO A 56 -22.53 13.21 -0.96
C PRO A 56 -21.17 13.05 -1.67
N THR A 57 -20.28 14.01 -1.51
CA THR A 57 -18.94 14.01 -2.10
C THR A 57 -18.05 12.89 -1.59
N VAL A 58 -18.31 12.31 -0.42
CA VAL A 58 -17.52 11.18 0.14
C VAL A 58 -17.59 9.94 -0.76
N ASN A 59 -18.60 9.82 -1.61
CA ASN A 59 -18.70 8.74 -2.58
C ASN A 59 -17.68 8.85 -3.74
N PHE A 60 -17.15 10.04 -3.98
CA PHE A 60 -16.18 10.25 -5.06
C PHE A 60 -14.76 9.95 -4.57
N PRO A 61 -13.95 9.22 -5.34
CA PRO A 61 -12.56 8.92 -4.96
C PRO A 61 -11.71 10.18 -4.71
N GLU A 62 -12.00 11.28 -5.38
CA GLU A 62 -11.31 12.56 -5.19
C GLU A 62 -11.35 13.05 -3.74
N HIS A 63 -12.41 12.73 -3.00
CA HIS A 63 -12.52 13.09 -1.58
C HIS A 63 -11.37 12.52 -0.73
N LEU A 64 -10.91 11.31 -1.04
CA LEU A 64 -9.75 10.71 -0.36
C LEU A 64 -8.46 11.50 -0.62
N PHE A 65 -8.30 12.05 -1.83
CA PHE A 65 -7.16 12.92 -2.16
C PHE A 65 -7.24 14.26 -1.42
N GLN A 66 -8.43 14.82 -1.25
CA GLN A 66 -8.65 16.04 -0.45
C GLN A 66 -8.26 15.80 1.01
N ILE A 67 -8.66 14.66 1.59
CA ILE A 67 -8.25 14.26 2.96
C ILE A 67 -6.72 14.14 3.03
N ALA A 68 -6.10 13.45 2.05
CA ALA A 68 -4.65 13.27 2.01
C ALA A 68 -3.89 14.61 1.89
N ALA A 69 -4.43 15.58 1.16
CA ALA A 69 -3.81 16.89 0.97
C ALA A 69 -3.96 17.81 2.18
N THR A 70 -5.02 17.66 2.96
CA THR A 70 -5.31 18.51 4.13
C THR A 70 -4.83 17.92 5.45
N GLY A 71 -4.64 16.59 5.50
CA GLY A 71 -4.16 15.88 6.68
C GLY A 71 -2.65 15.93 6.85
N ASP A 72 -2.19 15.78 8.08
CA ASP A 72 -0.75 15.72 8.39
C ASP A 72 -0.23 14.28 8.30
N MET A 73 -0.46 13.62 7.16
CA MET A 73 0.00 12.26 6.91
C MET A 73 1.30 12.23 6.09
N GLY A 74 2.11 11.20 6.30
CA GLY A 74 3.38 11.03 5.60
C GLY A 74 3.18 10.51 4.18
N VAL A 75 2.22 9.59 3.97
CA VAL A 75 1.96 8.97 2.68
C VAL A 75 0.51 8.53 2.53
N PHE A 76 -0.02 8.66 1.32
CA PHE A 76 -1.34 8.20 0.92
C PHE A 76 -1.24 6.95 0.04
N ALA A 77 -1.78 5.83 0.52
CA ALA A 77 -1.80 4.57 -0.19
C ALA A 77 -3.12 4.40 -0.97
N THR A 78 -3.04 4.26 -2.29
CA THR A 78 -4.18 4.00 -3.14
C THR A 78 -3.76 3.35 -4.47
N GLN A 79 -4.71 3.03 -5.35
CA GLN A 79 -4.42 2.39 -6.63
C GLN A 79 -3.84 3.37 -7.65
N LEU A 80 -2.97 2.85 -8.53
CA LEU A 80 -2.32 3.61 -9.58
C LEU A 80 -3.31 4.37 -10.46
N GLY A 81 -4.44 3.74 -10.84
CA GLY A 81 -5.45 4.38 -11.68
C GLY A 81 -6.08 5.62 -11.04
N LEU A 82 -6.27 5.62 -9.71
CA LEU A 82 -6.76 6.80 -9.00
C LEU A 82 -5.71 7.89 -8.93
N ILE A 83 -4.44 7.54 -8.69
CA ILE A 83 -3.33 8.50 -8.71
C ILE A 83 -3.19 9.11 -10.13
N ALA A 84 -3.29 8.30 -11.17
CA ALA A 84 -3.24 8.77 -12.56
C ALA A 84 -4.37 9.77 -12.87
N ARG A 85 -5.56 9.55 -12.30
CA ARG A 85 -6.74 10.41 -12.51
C ARG A 85 -6.66 11.72 -11.74
N TYR A 86 -6.22 11.68 -10.49
CA TYR A 86 -6.32 12.82 -9.57
C TYR A 86 -4.98 13.40 -9.13
N GLY A 87 -3.88 12.67 -9.25
CA GLY A 87 -2.59 13.02 -8.66
C GLY A 87 -2.07 14.41 -9.04
N HIS A 88 -2.25 14.86 -10.28
CA HIS A 88 -1.82 16.20 -10.70
C HIS A 88 -2.59 17.35 -10.05
N GLN A 89 -3.77 17.08 -9.48
CA GLN A 89 -4.51 18.07 -8.69
C GLN A 89 -3.98 18.15 -7.24
N PHE A 90 -3.20 17.16 -6.81
CA PHE A 90 -2.63 17.04 -5.46
C PHE A 90 -1.13 16.68 -5.55
N PRO A 91 -0.30 17.53 -6.18
CA PRO A 91 1.10 17.20 -6.50
C PRO A 91 2.02 17.12 -5.28
N ASP A 92 1.61 17.68 -4.14
CA ASP A 92 2.40 17.68 -2.90
C ASP A 92 2.14 16.47 -2.00
N VAL A 93 1.15 15.64 -2.35
CA VAL A 93 0.83 14.41 -1.62
C VAL A 93 1.83 13.32 -1.99
N ASN A 94 2.53 12.76 -0.99
CA ASN A 94 3.34 11.56 -1.20
C ASN A 94 2.43 10.35 -1.42
N TYR A 95 2.68 9.61 -2.48
CA TYR A 95 1.87 8.44 -2.86
C TYR A 95 2.60 7.13 -2.63
N LEU A 96 1.84 6.12 -2.20
CA LEU A 96 2.21 4.72 -2.19
C LEU A 96 1.23 3.96 -3.07
N VAL A 97 1.74 3.30 -4.11
CA VAL A 97 0.89 2.57 -5.05
C VAL A 97 0.56 1.19 -4.52
N LYS A 98 -0.72 0.94 -4.23
CA LYS A 98 -1.21 -0.39 -3.87
C LYS A 98 -1.22 -1.27 -5.12
N LEU A 99 -0.39 -2.32 -5.14
CA LEU A 99 -0.18 -3.16 -6.33
C LEU A 99 -1.30 -4.16 -6.55
N ASN A 100 -1.89 -4.68 -5.48
CA ASN A 100 -2.94 -5.68 -5.56
C ASN A 100 -4.21 -5.22 -4.87
N SER A 101 -5.34 -5.74 -5.31
CA SER A 101 -6.64 -5.52 -4.68
C SER A 101 -7.64 -6.56 -5.14
N LYS A 102 -8.77 -6.61 -4.42
CA LYS A 102 -9.97 -7.35 -4.77
C LYS A 102 -11.19 -6.59 -4.26
N THR A 103 -12.37 -6.93 -4.73
CA THR A 103 -13.61 -6.45 -4.14
C THR A 103 -14.11 -7.42 -3.05
N TYR A 104 -15.00 -6.93 -2.19
CA TYR A 104 -15.68 -7.78 -1.20
C TYR A 104 -16.84 -8.59 -1.80
N LEU A 105 -17.16 -8.39 -3.08
CA LEU A 105 -18.28 -9.04 -3.75
C LEU A 105 -18.13 -10.57 -3.88
N THR A 106 -16.90 -11.09 -3.73
CA THR A 106 -16.70 -12.53 -3.63
C THR A 106 -17.00 -12.95 -2.18
N PRO A 107 -18.15 -13.59 -1.93
CA PRO A 107 -18.60 -13.81 -0.56
C PRO A 107 -17.72 -14.82 0.17
N PRO A 108 -17.37 -14.55 1.44
CA PRO A 108 -17.02 -15.60 2.37
C PRO A 108 -18.31 -16.41 2.68
N PRO A 109 -18.26 -17.68 3.07
CA PRO A 109 -17.12 -18.45 3.54
C PRO A 109 -16.56 -19.43 2.49
N HIS A 110 -16.99 -19.38 1.24
CA HIS A 110 -16.76 -20.46 0.28
C HIS A 110 -15.52 -20.31 -0.60
N LYS A 111 -14.82 -19.18 -0.51
CA LYS A 111 -13.55 -18.98 -1.23
C LYS A 111 -12.58 -18.21 -0.34
N ASP A 112 -11.42 -18.78 -0.19
CA ASP A 112 -10.30 -18.13 0.46
C ASP A 112 -9.93 -16.81 -0.22
N PRO A 113 -9.51 -15.78 0.53
CA PRO A 113 -9.16 -14.51 -0.04
C PRO A 113 -7.92 -14.63 -0.94
N LEU A 114 -8.05 -14.15 -2.16
CA LEU A 114 -6.98 -13.99 -3.13
C LEU A 114 -7.00 -12.56 -3.64
N SER A 115 -5.88 -11.86 -3.50
CA SER A 115 -5.66 -10.53 -4.04
C SER A 115 -4.46 -10.57 -4.98
N ARG A 116 -4.73 -10.49 -6.29
CA ARG A 116 -3.69 -10.56 -7.32
C ARG A 116 -3.13 -9.19 -7.65
N MET A 117 -1.90 -9.18 -8.09
CA MET A 117 -1.24 -7.97 -8.59
C MET A 117 -1.98 -7.40 -9.79
N LEU A 118 -2.35 -6.14 -9.72
CA LEU A 118 -2.98 -5.36 -10.80
C LEU A 118 -1.94 -4.60 -11.62
N TRP A 119 -0.83 -4.22 -10.99
CA TRP A 119 0.24 -3.42 -11.56
C TRP A 119 1.60 -4.01 -11.21
N SER A 120 2.52 -4.07 -12.16
CA SER A 120 3.91 -4.42 -11.85
C SER A 120 4.65 -3.21 -11.26
N VAL A 121 5.73 -3.48 -10.53
CA VAL A 121 6.57 -2.39 -9.97
C VAL A 121 7.25 -1.59 -11.08
N GLU A 122 7.60 -2.22 -12.20
CA GLU A 122 8.16 -1.54 -13.37
C GLU A 122 7.17 -0.53 -13.97
N GLN A 123 5.88 -0.88 -14.02
CA GLN A 123 4.83 0.05 -14.45
C GLN A 123 4.72 1.23 -13.49
N VAL A 124 4.83 0.99 -12.18
CA VAL A 124 4.83 2.05 -11.17
C VAL A 124 6.05 2.96 -11.30
N ALA A 125 7.23 2.38 -11.53
CA ALA A 125 8.48 3.14 -11.72
C ALA A 125 8.42 4.01 -12.99
N THR A 126 7.91 3.45 -14.09
CA THR A 126 7.67 4.20 -15.32
C THR A 126 6.66 5.33 -15.10
N PHE A 127 5.54 5.04 -14.45
CA PHE A 127 4.53 6.04 -14.12
C PHE A 127 5.09 7.18 -13.26
N LYS A 128 5.90 6.85 -12.24
CA LYS A 128 6.61 7.87 -11.43
C LYS A 128 7.46 8.79 -12.30
N GLN A 129 8.24 8.21 -13.21
CA GLN A 129 9.12 8.97 -14.10
C GLN A 129 8.33 9.88 -15.04
N ASP A 130 7.31 9.34 -15.69
CA ASP A 130 6.55 10.05 -16.72
C ASP A 130 5.64 11.14 -16.14
N SER A 131 5.03 10.87 -14.97
CA SER A 131 4.12 11.82 -14.33
C SER A 131 4.82 12.90 -13.50
N GLY A 132 6.04 12.64 -13.02
CA GLY A 132 6.73 13.49 -12.05
C GLY A 132 6.09 13.52 -10.66
N LEU A 133 5.06 12.71 -10.42
CA LEU A 133 4.37 12.66 -9.12
C LEU A 133 5.25 12.01 -8.04
N PRO A 134 5.09 12.42 -6.77
CA PRO A 134 5.92 11.94 -5.66
C PRO A 134 5.49 10.52 -5.21
N ILE A 135 5.72 9.53 -6.07
CA ILE A 135 5.55 8.11 -5.75
C ILE A 135 6.74 7.68 -4.90
N ARG A 136 6.50 7.33 -3.63
CA ARG A 136 7.54 6.99 -2.65
C ARG A 136 7.73 5.49 -2.46
N GLY A 137 6.69 4.71 -2.73
CA GLY A 137 6.74 3.29 -2.50
C GLY A 137 5.60 2.53 -3.12
N ILE A 138 5.62 1.24 -2.85
CA ILE A 138 4.58 0.29 -3.25
C ILE A 138 3.97 -0.40 -2.03
N GLY A 139 2.75 -0.89 -2.18
CA GLY A 139 2.06 -1.65 -1.17
C GLY A 139 1.50 -2.96 -1.69
N TYR A 140 1.52 -3.98 -0.87
CA TYR A 140 0.98 -5.28 -1.21
C TYR A 140 0.23 -5.90 -0.02
N THR A 141 -0.90 -6.55 -0.28
CA THR A 141 -1.69 -7.27 0.73
C THR A 141 -1.50 -8.77 0.60
N ILE A 142 -1.21 -9.43 1.72
CA ILE A 142 -1.08 -10.88 1.83
C ILE A 142 -2.11 -11.39 2.83
N TYR A 143 -2.88 -12.42 2.44
CA TYR A 143 -3.79 -13.14 3.32
C TYR A 143 -3.14 -14.46 3.71
N LEU A 144 -2.56 -14.49 4.94
CA LEU A 144 -1.96 -15.69 5.51
C LEU A 144 -3.04 -16.67 5.99
N GLY A 145 -2.86 -17.95 5.69
CA GLY A 145 -3.84 -19.00 5.98
C GLY A 145 -4.87 -19.22 4.86
N SER A 146 -4.80 -18.43 3.78
CA SER A 146 -5.51 -18.69 2.54
C SER A 146 -4.86 -19.84 1.77
N GLU A 147 -5.65 -20.64 1.05
CA GLU A 147 -5.12 -21.64 0.12
C GLU A 147 -4.23 -21.03 -0.99
N TYR A 148 -4.35 -19.71 -1.21
CA TYR A 148 -3.59 -18.95 -2.21
C TYR A 148 -2.39 -18.18 -1.63
N GLU A 149 -2.07 -18.35 -0.34
CA GLU A 149 -1.01 -17.57 0.30
C GLU A 149 0.34 -17.71 -0.40
N GLY A 150 0.68 -18.93 -0.88
CA GLY A 150 1.94 -19.15 -1.59
C GLY A 150 2.10 -18.33 -2.86
N ALA A 151 1.01 -18.06 -3.58
CA ALA A 151 1.02 -17.18 -4.75
C ALA A 151 1.23 -15.71 -4.35
N MET A 152 0.54 -15.26 -3.30
CA MET A 152 0.65 -13.88 -2.79
C MET A 152 2.02 -13.61 -2.17
N LEU A 153 2.58 -14.56 -1.41
CA LEU A 153 3.94 -14.46 -0.86
C LEU A 153 4.99 -14.32 -1.97
N ARG A 154 4.86 -15.13 -3.03
CA ARG A 154 5.77 -15.05 -4.19
C ARG A 154 5.67 -13.69 -4.90
N GLU A 155 4.44 -13.23 -5.17
CA GLU A 155 4.22 -11.92 -5.82
C GLU A 155 4.78 -10.78 -4.95
N ALA A 156 4.53 -10.82 -3.64
CA ALA A 156 5.05 -9.83 -2.70
C ALA A 156 6.58 -9.80 -2.65
N ALA A 157 7.23 -10.97 -2.55
CA ALA A 157 8.68 -11.07 -2.55
C ALA A 157 9.30 -10.48 -3.83
N GLN A 158 8.73 -10.79 -5.00
CA GLN A 158 9.16 -10.21 -6.27
C GLN A 158 8.94 -8.70 -6.32
N ALA A 159 7.80 -8.22 -5.82
CA ALA A 159 7.48 -6.80 -5.78
C ALA A 159 8.43 -6.02 -4.87
N ILE A 160 8.75 -6.55 -3.68
CA ILE A 160 9.70 -5.94 -2.74
C ILE A 160 11.08 -5.82 -3.40
N TYR A 161 11.59 -6.95 -3.93
CA TYR A 161 12.90 -6.96 -4.59
C TYR A 161 12.96 -5.94 -5.73
N THR A 162 11.94 -5.89 -6.59
CA THR A 162 11.89 -4.94 -7.70
C THR A 162 11.74 -3.49 -7.21
N ALA A 163 10.95 -3.24 -6.17
CA ALA A 163 10.80 -1.90 -5.57
C ALA A 163 12.15 -1.37 -5.07
N HIS A 164 12.90 -2.21 -4.35
CA HIS A 164 14.24 -1.87 -3.86
C HIS A 164 15.21 -1.55 -5.02
N ARG A 165 15.14 -2.29 -6.14
CA ARG A 165 15.93 -1.98 -7.36
C ARG A 165 15.64 -0.59 -7.94
N HIS A 166 14.47 -0.03 -7.68
CA HIS A 166 14.07 1.32 -8.07
C HIS A 166 14.18 2.36 -6.94
N GLY A 167 14.72 1.99 -5.77
CA GLY A 167 14.82 2.87 -4.60
C GLY A 167 13.46 3.22 -3.98
N LEU A 168 12.44 2.39 -4.24
CA LEU A 168 11.10 2.55 -3.66
C LEU A 168 10.98 1.79 -2.35
N VAL A 169 10.25 2.37 -1.40
CA VAL A 169 9.90 1.70 -0.12
C VAL A 169 8.78 0.70 -0.36
N ALA A 170 8.81 -0.44 0.32
CA ALA A 170 7.74 -1.43 0.30
C ALA A 170 7.01 -1.48 1.64
N VAL A 171 5.67 -1.50 1.60
CA VAL A 171 4.80 -1.65 2.78
C VAL A 171 3.88 -2.85 2.55
N LEU A 172 3.84 -3.76 3.53
CA LEU A 172 3.00 -4.95 3.45
C LEU A 172 1.80 -4.84 4.41
N TRP A 173 0.62 -5.20 3.91
CA TRP A 173 -0.56 -5.47 4.73
C TRP A 173 -0.67 -6.97 4.95
N MET A 174 -0.31 -7.41 6.17
CA MET A 174 -0.31 -8.82 6.54
C MET A 174 -1.59 -9.16 7.30
N TYR A 175 -2.50 -9.88 6.64
CA TYR A 175 -3.75 -10.31 7.25
C TYR A 175 -3.76 -11.81 7.49
N PRO A 176 -3.68 -12.30 8.73
CA PRO A 176 -4.04 -13.68 9.05
C PRO A 176 -5.52 -13.91 8.74
N ARG A 177 -5.83 -14.40 7.56
CA ARG A 177 -7.21 -14.55 7.08
C ARG A 177 -7.33 -15.62 5.99
N GLY A 178 -8.08 -16.67 6.29
CA GLY A 178 -8.32 -17.79 5.37
C GLY A 178 -8.98 -18.94 6.11
N VAL A 179 -9.33 -20.00 5.42
CA VAL A 179 -10.01 -21.17 5.99
C VAL A 179 -9.21 -21.84 7.12
N ASN A 180 -7.88 -21.69 7.11
CA ASN A 180 -7.00 -22.27 8.13
C ASN A 180 -6.80 -21.37 9.35
N VAL A 181 -7.34 -20.15 9.35
CA VAL A 181 -7.22 -19.20 10.47
C VAL A 181 -8.45 -19.30 11.35
N LYS A 182 -8.28 -19.82 12.58
CA LYS A 182 -9.38 -19.97 13.56
C LYS A 182 -9.68 -18.67 14.30
N ASN A 183 -8.65 -17.87 14.58
CA ASN A 183 -8.74 -16.62 15.30
C ASN A 183 -7.76 -15.62 14.67
N ASP A 184 -8.27 -14.69 13.89
CA ASP A 184 -7.48 -13.65 13.20
C ASP A 184 -7.00 -12.53 14.16
N GLN A 185 -7.46 -12.54 15.40
CA GLN A 185 -7.06 -11.60 16.47
C GLN A 185 -6.05 -12.24 17.45
N ASP A 186 -5.56 -13.44 17.18
CA ASP A 186 -4.56 -14.08 18.02
C ASP A 186 -3.25 -13.30 18.00
N PRO A 187 -2.76 -12.82 19.17
CA PRO A 187 -1.56 -12.00 19.24
C PRO A 187 -0.29 -12.70 18.72
N ASP A 188 -0.15 -13.99 18.98
CA ASP A 188 1.01 -14.77 18.55
C ASP A 188 0.99 -14.95 17.03
N LEU A 189 -0.19 -15.17 16.45
CA LEU A 189 -0.35 -15.26 15.00
C LEU A 189 -0.07 -13.90 14.33
N ILE A 190 -0.55 -12.80 14.91
CA ILE A 190 -0.28 -11.44 14.40
C ILE A 190 1.21 -11.11 14.47
N ALA A 191 1.87 -11.46 15.61
CA ALA A 191 3.32 -11.27 15.74
C ALA A 191 4.10 -12.11 14.73
N GLY A 192 3.69 -13.37 14.52
CA GLY A 192 4.25 -14.23 13.49
C GLY A 192 4.07 -13.69 12.08
N ALA A 193 2.89 -13.15 11.76
CA ALA A 193 2.60 -12.50 10.47
C ALA A 193 3.52 -11.29 10.22
N ALA A 194 3.72 -10.46 11.25
CA ALA A 194 4.67 -9.34 11.16
C ALA A 194 6.11 -9.80 10.94
N GLY A 195 6.49 -10.96 11.48
CA GLY A 195 7.82 -11.54 11.28
C GLY A 195 8.04 -12.14 9.88
N VAL A 196 6.95 -12.43 9.14
CA VAL A 196 7.03 -12.89 7.75
C VAL A 196 7.26 -11.72 6.79
N ALA A 197 6.76 -10.53 7.14
CA ALA A 197 6.94 -9.30 6.35
C ALA A 197 8.38 -8.80 6.35
#